data_7854a75d820c12d909add785202f23d6
#
_entry.id   7854a75d820c12d909add785202f23d6
#
_cell.length_a   1.000
_cell.length_b   1.000
_cell.length_c   1.000
_cell.angle_alpha   90.00
_cell.angle_beta   90.00
_cell.angle_gamma   90.00
#
_symmetry.space_group_name_H-M   'P 1'
#
loop_
_entity.id
_entity.type
_entity.pdbx_description
1 polymer ?
#
loop_
_entity_poly.entity_id
_entity_poly.type
_entity_poly.pdbx_seq_one_letter_code
_entity_poly.pdbx_strand_id
1 'polypeptide(L)'
;FWALHIIFAGKFMEKFNIPIFYAALQAALVFGLSLIFAFILEEVVITKILTEYSSILYAGVLSGGIAFTLQMFAQKNIEEAPAAIIYSLEGVFATIAGWIILSQVLNINNIIGCVLILIAVIFSQIAPTSKKSEVNN
;
A
#
# COMPACT_ATOMS: atom_id res chain seq x y z
N PHE A 1 -2.40 3.30 -11.55
CA PHE A 1 -3.09 2.10 -11.05
C PHE A 1 -3.37 2.20 -9.55
N TRP A 2 -2.40 2.59 -8.70
CA TRP A 2 -2.56 2.67 -7.25
C TRP A 2 -3.70 3.60 -6.81
N ALA A 3 -3.78 4.80 -7.39
CA ALA A 3 -4.87 5.74 -7.09
C ALA A 3 -6.27 5.17 -7.41
N LEU A 4 -6.40 4.46 -8.54
CA LEU A 4 -7.65 3.77 -8.89
C LEU A 4 -8.00 2.69 -7.86
N HIS A 5 -7.00 1.93 -7.40
CA HIS A 5 -7.18 0.94 -6.35
C HIS A 5 -7.73 1.56 -5.07
N ILE A 6 -7.16 2.67 -4.61
CA ILE A 6 -7.62 3.38 -3.40
C ILE A 6 -9.07 3.85 -3.55
N ILE A 7 -9.43 4.44 -4.70
CA ILE A 7 -10.80 4.91 -4.97
C ILE A 7 -11.79 3.75 -4.97
N PHE A 8 -11.47 2.63 -5.64
CA PHE A 8 -12.36 1.47 -5.68
C PHE A 8 -12.48 0.80 -4.32
N ALA A 9 -11.38 0.68 -3.57
CA ALA A 9 -11.39 0.13 -2.22
C ALA A 9 -12.23 0.99 -1.27
N GLY A 10 -12.08 2.33 -1.31
CA GLY A 10 -12.86 3.26 -0.51
C GLY A 10 -14.36 3.11 -0.79
N LYS A 11 -14.77 3.20 -2.06
CA LYS A 11 -16.19 3.03 -2.45
C LYS A 11 -16.77 1.66 -2.08
N PHE A 12 -15.96 0.60 -2.17
CA PHE A 12 -16.40 -0.73 -1.77
C PHE A 12 -16.60 -0.82 -0.25
N MET A 13 -15.69 -0.21 0.53
CA MET A 13 -15.79 -0.17 1.99
C MET A 13 -16.99 0.63 2.47
N GLU A 14 -17.32 1.76 1.83
CA GLU A 14 -18.52 2.53 2.14
C GLU A 14 -19.79 1.69 1.95
N LYS A 15 -19.84 0.88 0.89
CA LYS A 15 -21.04 0.11 0.53
C LYS A 15 -21.21 -1.17 1.35
N PHE A 16 -20.14 -1.92 1.58
CA PHE A 16 -20.24 -3.29 2.13
C PHE A 16 -19.67 -3.44 3.53
N ASN A 17 -18.76 -2.57 3.95
CA ASN A 17 -18.17 -2.53 5.28
C ASN A 17 -17.57 -3.88 5.77
N ILE A 18 -16.91 -4.62 4.87
CA ILE A 18 -16.32 -5.94 5.13
C ILE A 18 -14.81 -5.95 4.79
N PRO A 19 -13.97 -5.19 5.55
CA PRO A 19 -12.56 -4.97 5.20
C PRO A 19 -11.74 -6.27 5.11
N ILE A 20 -11.93 -7.19 6.04
CA ILE A 20 -11.20 -8.46 6.06
C ILE A 20 -11.53 -9.31 4.82
N PHE A 21 -12.80 -9.41 4.47
CA PHE A 21 -13.22 -10.17 3.29
C PHE A 21 -12.66 -9.57 2.00
N TYR A 22 -12.70 -8.24 1.90
CA TYR A 22 -12.14 -7.54 0.74
C TYR A 22 -10.63 -7.77 0.60
N ALA A 23 -9.87 -7.63 1.70
CA ALA A 23 -8.44 -7.89 1.71
C ALA A 23 -8.13 -9.36 1.33
N ALA A 24 -8.88 -10.32 1.87
CA ALA A 24 -8.71 -11.74 1.55
C ALA A 24 -9.03 -12.05 0.08
N LEU A 25 -10.13 -11.51 -0.45
CA LEU A 25 -10.51 -11.69 -1.84
C LEU A 25 -9.45 -11.12 -2.78
N GLN A 26 -8.95 -9.93 -2.49
CA GLN A 26 -7.91 -9.29 -3.27
C GLN A 26 -6.60 -10.08 -3.23
N ALA A 27 -6.18 -10.53 -2.05
CA ALA A 27 -5.00 -11.38 -1.91
C ALA A 27 -5.14 -12.70 -2.69
N ALA A 28 -6.32 -13.33 -2.66
CA ALA A 28 -6.60 -14.55 -3.41
C ALA A 28 -6.55 -14.33 -4.93
N LEU A 29 -7.09 -13.21 -5.43
CA LEU A 29 -7.03 -12.87 -6.85
C LEU A 29 -5.59 -12.60 -7.31
N VAL A 30 -4.84 -11.80 -6.55
CA VAL A 30 -3.42 -11.53 -6.85
C VAL A 30 -2.60 -12.81 -6.81
N PHE A 31 -2.79 -13.66 -5.81
CA PHE A 31 -2.13 -14.96 -5.71
C PHE A 31 -2.44 -15.85 -6.93
N GLY A 32 -3.71 -15.98 -7.30
CA GLY A 32 -4.12 -16.82 -8.43
C GLY A 32 -3.52 -16.34 -9.76
N LEU A 33 -3.59 -15.04 -10.02
CA LEU A 33 -3.00 -14.44 -11.22
C LEU A 33 -1.47 -14.59 -11.22
N SER A 34 -0.80 -14.27 -10.11
CA SER A 34 0.65 -14.39 -10.00
C SER A 34 1.12 -15.84 -10.19
N LEU A 35 0.37 -16.81 -9.65
CA LEU A 35 0.68 -18.23 -9.83
C LEU A 35 0.60 -18.64 -11.29
N ILE A 36 -0.44 -18.22 -12.01
CA ILE A 36 -0.59 -18.50 -13.45
C ILE A 36 0.59 -17.91 -14.23
N PHE A 37 0.93 -16.64 -13.99
CA PHE A 37 2.04 -15.99 -14.69
C PHE A 37 3.40 -16.59 -14.31
N ALA A 38 3.62 -16.99 -13.06
CA ALA A 38 4.84 -17.66 -12.64
C ALA A 38 5.07 -18.97 -13.42
N PHE A 39 4.04 -19.79 -13.59
CA PHE A 39 4.17 -21.03 -14.37
C PHE A 39 4.35 -20.82 -15.87
N ILE A 40 3.89 -19.68 -16.42
CA ILE A 40 4.00 -19.40 -17.86
C ILE A 40 5.33 -18.72 -18.20
N LEU A 41 5.80 -17.83 -17.31
CA LEU A 41 6.90 -16.90 -17.62
C LEU A 41 8.21 -17.23 -16.90
N GLU A 42 8.17 -18.02 -15.83
CA GLU A 42 9.33 -18.29 -14.98
C GLU A 42 9.57 -19.79 -14.77
N GLU A 43 10.85 -20.15 -14.63
CA GLU A 43 11.24 -21.48 -14.14
C GLU A 43 11.13 -21.51 -12.61
N VAL A 44 10.10 -22.18 -12.10
CA VAL A 44 9.88 -22.30 -10.65
C VAL A 44 10.88 -23.25 -10.02
N VAL A 45 11.92 -22.71 -9.39
CA VAL A 45 12.96 -23.48 -8.71
C VAL A 45 12.65 -23.54 -7.20
N ILE A 46 12.11 -24.67 -6.75
CA ILE A 46 11.66 -24.88 -5.35
C ILE A 46 12.81 -24.66 -4.34
N THR A 47 14.03 -25.05 -4.67
CA THR A 47 15.18 -24.85 -3.78
C THR A 47 15.46 -23.39 -3.49
N LYS A 48 15.31 -22.48 -4.47
CA LYS A 48 15.44 -21.03 -4.27
C LYS A 48 14.34 -20.50 -3.36
N ILE A 49 13.11 -20.96 -3.52
CA ILE A 49 11.97 -20.58 -2.67
C ILE A 49 12.23 -21.00 -1.23
N LEU A 50 12.74 -22.23 -1.02
CA LEU A 50 13.05 -22.71 0.33
C LEU A 50 14.24 -21.99 0.96
N THR A 51 15.18 -21.49 0.18
CA THR A 51 16.30 -20.68 0.71
C THR A 51 15.82 -19.32 1.21
N GLU A 52 14.83 -18.73 0.53
CA GLU A 52 14.30 -17.38 0.83
C GLU A 52 12.99 -17.41 1.64
N TYR A 53 12.66 -18.54 2.29
CA TYR A 53 11.37 -18.71 2.97
C TYR A 53 11.07 -17.63 4.01
N SER A 54 12.10 -17.13 4.72
CA SER A 54 11.92 -16.09 5.75
C SER A 54 11.50 -14.75 5.15
N SER A 55 12.11 -14.36 4.03
CA SER A 55 11.76 -13.16 3.28
C SER A 55 10.35 -13.25 2.70
N ILE A 56 9.99 -14.42 2.19
CA ILE A 56 8.67 -14.70 1.63
C ILE A 56 7.59 -14.66 2.73
N LEU A 57 7.85 -15.28 3.89
CA LEU A 57 6.95 -15.24 5.05
C LEU A 57 6.77 -13.81 5.57
N TYR A 58 7.85 -13.05 5.70
CA TYR A 58 7.80 -11.65 6.10
C TYR A 58 6.93 -10.83 5.14
N ALA A 59 7.20 -10.91 3.85
CA ALA A 59 6.43 -10.19 2.83
C ALA A 59 4.96 -10.63 2.77
N GLY A 60 4.70 -11.94 2.82
CA GLY A 60 3.34 -12.48 2.74
C GLY A 60 2.50 -12.19 3.98
N VAL A 61 3.03 -12.42 5.18
CA VAL A 61 2.27 -12.30 6.44
C VAL A 61 2.24 -10.85 6.94
N LEU A 62 3.41 -10.21 7.07
CA LEU A 62 3.45 -8.84 7.61
C LEU A 62 2.95 -7.81 6.60
N SER A 63 3.51 -7.79 5.41
CA SER A 63 3.18 -6.79 4.40
C SER A 63 1.83 -7.11 3.72
N GLY A 64 1.68 -8.31 3.14
CA GLY A 64 0.48 -8.71 2.43
C GLY A 64 -0.72 -9.00 3.34
N GLY A 65 -0.51 -9.62 4.49
CA GLY A 65 -1.59 -9.96 5.43
C GLY A 65 -1.94 -8.80 6.36
N ILE A 66 -1.05 -8.48 7.28
CA ILE A 66 -1.33 -7.54 8.37
C ILE A 66 -1.44 -6.10 7.87
N ALA A 67 -0.43 -5.60 7.16
CA ALA A 67 -0.41 -4.19 6.73
C ALA A 67 -1.56 -3.88 5.76
N PHE A 68 -1.82 -4.77 4.81
CA PHE A 68 -2.93 -4.60 3.84
C PHE A 68 -4.30 -4.64 4.51
N THR A 69 -4.49 -5.52 5.49
CA THR A 69 -5.73 -5.58 6.28
C THR A 69 -5.93 -4.30 7.09
N LEU A 70 -4.89 -3.81 7.76
CA LEU A 70 -4.93 -2.53 8.48
C LEU A 70 -5.22 -1.35 7.54
N GLN A 71 -4.68 -1.37 6.33
CA GLN A 71 -4.98 -0.39 5.30
C GLN A 71 -6.48 -0.35 4.97
N MET A 72 -7.11 -1.51 4.80
CA MET A 72 -8.56 -1.59 4.52
C MET A 72 -9.40 -1.06 5.69
N PHE A 73 -8.99 -1.34 6.93
CA PHE A 73 -9.65 -0.77 8.11
C PHE A 73 -9.51 0.75 8.18
N ALA A 74 -8.34 1.29 7.86
CA ALA A 74 -8.11 2.73 7.84
C ALA A 74 -8.97 3.42 6.76
N GLN A 75 -9.00 2.86 5.56
CA GLN A 75 -9.79 3.40 4.43
C GLN A 75 -11.30 3.44 4.68
N LYS A 76 -11.81 2.60 5.57
CA LYS A 76 -13.22 2.63 5.96
C LYS A 76 -13.65 3.98 6.55
N ASN A 77 -12.74 4.67 7.26
CA ASN A 77 -13.05 5.85 8.05
C ASN A 77 -12.37 7.14 7.54
N ILE A 78 -11.65 7.05 6.43
CA ILE A 78 -10.86 8.15 5.88
C ILE A 78 -11.25 8.33 4.41
N GLU A 79 -11.45 9.59 3.99
CA GLU A 79 -11.68 9.93 2.59
C GLU A 79 -10.49 9.51 1.72
N GLU A 80 -10.73 9.17 0.44
CA GLU A 80 -9.72 8.59 -0.45
C GLU A 80 -8.53 9.53 -0.70
N ALA A 81 -8.77 10.84 -0.82
CA ALA A 81 -7.70 11.78 -1.13
C ALA A 81 -6.70 11.96 0.03
N PRO A 82 -7.13 12.20 1.29
CA PRO A 82 -6.23 12.17 2.46
C PRO A 82 -5.52 10.83 2.63
N ALA A 83 -6.24 9.70 2.42
CA ALA A 83 -5.63 8.37 2.52
C ALA A 83 -4.48 8.19 1.53
N ALA A 84 -4.67 8.56 0.25
CA ALA A 84 -3.65 8.45 -0.77
C ALA A 84 -2.37 9.23 -0.43
N ILE A 85 -2.54 10.40 0.19
CA ILE A 85 -1.42 11.25 0.59
C ILE A 85 -0.67 10.66 1.78
N ILE A 86 -1.38 10.14 2.78
CA ILE A 86 -0.77 9.48 3.94
C ILE A 86 -0.01 8.23 3.48
N TYR A 87 -0.56 7.44 2.55
CA TYR A 87 0.13 6.26 2.00
C TYR A 87 1.40 6.62 1.23
N SER A 88 1.50 7.82 0.64
CA SER A 88 2.77 8.24 0.01
C SER A 88 3.93 8.34 1.00
N LEU A 89 3.68 8.47 2.31
CA LEU A 89 4.72 8.40 3.34
C LEU A 89 5.38 7.03 3.45
N GLU A 90 4.74 5.97 2.96
CA GLU A 90 5.32 4.62 2.89
C GLU A 90 6.70 4.64 2.22
N GLY A 91 6.85 5.37 1.10
CA GLY A 91 8.12 5.52 0.41
C GLY A 91 9.21 6.18 1.26
N VAL A 92 8.83 7.16 2.09
CA VAL A 92 9.77 7.83 3.02
C VAL A 92 10.22 6.86 4.10
N PHE A 93 9.28 6.16 4.74
CA PHE A 93 9.60 5.16 5.77
C PHE A 93 10.41 3.99 5.21
N ALA A 94 10.08 3.51 4.00
CA ALA A 94 10.84 2.46 3.32
C ALA A 94 12.29 2.90 3.06
N THR A 95 12.50 4.15 2.63
CA THR A 95 13.84 4.71 2.40
C THR A 95 14.64 4.79 3.70
N ILE A 96 14.04 5.26 4.78
CA ILE A 96 14.67 5.34 6.11
C ILE A 96 15.00 3.93 6.63
N ALA A 97 14.08 3.00 6.53
CA ALA A 97 14.28 1.60 6.95
C ALA A 97 15.39 0.93 6.13
N GLY A 98 15.43 1.11 4.82
CA GLY A 98 16.49 0.62 3.95
C GLY A 98 17.87 1.16 4.33
N TRP A 99 17.94 2.44 4.69
CA TRP A 99 19.19 3.05 5.17
C TRP A 99 19.63 2.46 6.51
N ILE A 100 18.75 2.35 7.51
CA ILE A 100 19.10 1.90 8.87
C ILE A 100 19.33 0.39 8.93
N ILE A 101 18.43 -0.40 8.33
CA ILE A 101 18.41 -1.88 8.47
C ILE A 101 19.31 -2.54 7.43
N LEU A 102 19.28 -2.07 6.18
CA LEU A 102 20.02 -2.67 5.08
C LEU A 102 21.33 -1.95 4.77
N SER A 103 21.69 -0.91 5.55
CA SER A 103 22.90 -0.08 5.34
C SER A 103 23.02 0.45 3.90
N GLN A 104 21.88 0.71 3.24
CA GLN A 104 21.86 1.24 1.88
C GLN A 104 22.37 2.67 1.86
N VAL A 105 23.19 3.00 0.88
CA VAL A 105 23.68 4.37 0.69
C VAL A 105 22.55 5.22 0.11
N LEU A 106 22.12 6.25 0.84
CA LEU A 106 21.15 7.21 0.34
C LEU A 106 21.78 8.10 -0.72
N ASN A 107 21.25 8.00 -1.94
CA ASN A 107 21.60 8.94 -3.00
C ASN A 107 20.88 10.28 -2.76
N ILE A 108 21.47 11.38 -3.21
CA ILE A 108 20.89 12.72 -3.13
C ILE A 108 19.47 12.77 -3.71
N ASN A 109 19.21 12.03 -4.79
CA ASN A 109 17.88 11.94 -5.41
C ASN A 109 16.84 11.31 -4.48
N ASN A 110 17.22 10.32 -3.66
CA ASN A 110 16.33 9.69 -2.69
C ASN A 110 15.96 10.68 -1.58
N ILE A 111 16.92 11.46 -1.11
CA ILE A 111 16.70 12.50 -0.08
C ILE A 111 15.76 13.58 -0.61
N ILE A 112 16.00 14.08 -1.83
CA ILE A 112 15.14 15.08 -2.47
C ILE A 112 13.71 14.53 -2.63
N GLY A 113 13.56 13.28 -3.08
CA GLY A 113 12.26 12.63 -3.22
C GLY A 113 11.51 12.55 -1.88
N CYS A 114 12.17 12.13 -0.81
CA CYS A 114 11.57 12.07 0.53
C CYS A 114 11.15 13.45 1.04
N VAL A 115 11.96 14.48 0.85
CA VAL A 115 11.65 15.86 1.25
C VAL A 115 10.44 16.38 0.49
N LEU A 116 10.38 16.16 -0.83
CA LEU A 116 9.23 16.58 -1.65
C LEU A 116 7.93 15.89 -1.21
N ILE A 117 7.97 14.59 -0.91
CA ILE A 117 6.81 13.87 -0.39
C ILE A 117 6.36 14.45 0.95
N LEU A 118 7.28 14.68 1.88
CA LEU A 118 6.95 15.28 3.19
C LEU A 118 6.33 16.67 3.05
N ILE A 119 6.88 17.52 2.19
CA ILE A 119 6.32 18.83 1.89
C ILE A 119 4.90 18.70 1.33
N ALA A 120 4.69 17.82 0.35
CA ALA A 120 3.39 17.61 -0.27
C ALA A 120 2.35 17.12 0.76
N VAL A 121 2.73 16.21 1.66
CA VAL A 121 1.85 15.71 2.74
C VAL A 121 1.49 16.84 3.68
N ILE A 122 2.44 17.65 4.13
CA ILE A 122 2.19 18.78 5.04
C ILE A 122 1.25 19.80 4.38
N PHE A 123 1.52 20.19 3.13
CA PHE A 123 0.65 21.11 2.40
C PHE A 123 -0.77 20.59 2.25
N SER A 124 -0.91 19.32 1.98
CA SER A 124 -2.22 18.66 1.84
C SER A 124 -3.03 18.68 3.15
N GLN A 125 -2.38 18.59 4.31
CA GLN A 125 -3.05 18.63 5.61
C GLN A 125 -3.45 20.05 6.03
N ILE A 126 -2.74 21.06 5.52
CA ILE A 126 -3.03 22.48 5.81
C ILE A 126 -4.08 23.04 4.84
N ALA A 127 -4.18 22.50 3.62
CA ALA A 127 -5.17 22.93 2.65
C ALA A 127 -6.58 22.66 3.20
N PRO A 128 -7.48 23.68 3.25
CA PRO A 128 -8.82 23.48 3.76
C PRO A 128 -9.54 22.45 2.89
N THR A 129 -9.95 21.35 3.52
CA THR A 129 -10.81 20.35 2.87
C THR A 129 -12.07 21.08 2.43
N SER A 130 -12.31 21.21 1.13
CA SER A 130 -13.56 21.74 0.61
C SER A 130 -14.67 20.79 1.08
N LYS A 131 -15.35 21.19 2.17
CA LYS A 131 -16.58 20.52 2.59
C LYS A 131 -17.48 20.50 1.38
N LYS A 132 -17.78 19.31 0.86
CA LYS A 132 -18.95 19.10 0.02
C LYS A 132 -20.11 19.65 0.81
N SER A 133 -20.57 20.84 0.45
CA SER A 133 -21.82 21.38 0.95
C SER A 133 -22.88 20.30 0.67
N GLU A 134 -23.45 19.78 1.75
CA GLU A 134 -24.68 19.00 1.69
C GLU A 134 -25.68 19.80 0.86
N VAL A 135 -25.94 19.32 -0.32
CA VAL A 135 -27.15 19.70 -1.05
C VAL A 135 -28.27 18.93 -0.38
N ASN A 136 -28.72 19.47 0.76
CA ASN A 136 -30.06 19.21 1.25
C ASN A 136 -31.01 19.98 0.33
N ASN A 137 -31.66 19.28 -0.57
CA ASN A 137 -33.00 19.56 -1.04
C ASN A 137 -33.66 18.27 -1.50
#